data_1cab71b4c1f50c747f254a97542d42c2
#
_entry.id   1cab71b4c1f50c747f254a97542d42c2
#
_cell.length_a   1.000
_cell.length_b   1.000
_cell.length_c   1.000
_cell.angle_alpha   90.00
_cell.angle_beta   90.00
_cell.angle_gamma   90.00
#
_symmetry.space_group_name_H-M   'P 1'
#
loop_
_entity.id
_entity.type
_entity.pdbx_description
1 polymer ?
#
loop_
_entity_poly.entity_id
_entity_poly.type
_entity_poly.pdbx_seq_one_letter_code
_entity_poly.pdbx_strand_id
1 'polypeptide(L)'
;KTVNLDNYCGYAEMGEGEEIVGIAGHLDIVPVGGDWSYNPFELTRKGDYVYGRGTTDDKGPVMEALYAMKLLRDSGVKLNKRVRLIMGCNEETGSRCMQHYNEVAEELSCGFTPDASFPCIHGEKGHMGMTVYSKNTKIIAMNGGFVSNAVCDNCTAVIPAEDGLKEKLEAAFANTKLQEYKVTEENGEIHIEAKGVPAHASTPTLGVNAAGVIFECLEQVGFEDDFVKFYNSHIGTSCDGVGVGLKCQDAYGELTLCNGIVKTEDGVISCTIDIRVPVTFKEEDIRSMCEGKLEDENGRIEINSIGNPLFFPRESPLVEALYKAYVDVTGDTENEPMVIGGGTYAKTLKNIIAFGPEKLGVDYRIHGSDEYILVSEMEEAVLIYMEAIKNLLAI
;
A
#
# COMPACT_ATOMS: atom_id res chain seq x y z
N LYS A 1 -22.22 5.82 -24.08
CA LYS A 1 -22.41 4.35 -24.05
C LYS A 1 -22.03 3.82 -22.68
N THR A 2 -22.79 2.86 -22.14
CA THR A 2 -22.47 2.16 -20.89
C THR A 2 -22.41 0.67 -21.16
N VAL A 3 -21.47 -0.01 -20.53
CA VAL A 3 -21.25 -1.47 -20.69
C VAL A 3 -20.98 -2.08 -19.31
N ASN A 4 -21.58 -3.23 -19.05
CA ASN A 4 -21.25 -4.09 -17.92
C ASN A 4 -20.43 -5.26 -18.47
N LEU A 5 -19.29 -5.53 -17.87
CA LEU A 5 -18.38 -6.62 -18.21
C LEU A 5 -18.53 -7.73 -17.15
N ASP A 6 -19.50 -8.63 -17.39
CA ASP A 6 -19.75 -9.85 -16.66
C ASP A 6 -19.91 -9.66 -15.13
N ASN A 7 -20.34 -8.49 -14.67
CA ASN A 7 -20.43 -8.07 -13.27
C ASN A 7 -19.07 -8.03 -12.51
N TYR A 8 -17.95 -8.04 -13.20
CA TYR A 8 -16.63 -7.75 -12.62
C TYR A 8 -16.35 -6.25 -12.55
N CYS A 9 -16.64 -5.55 -13.63
CA CYS A 9 -16.53 -4.09 -13.73
C CYS A 9 -17.47 -3.56 -14.81
N GLY A 10 -17.54 -2.27 -14.95
CA GLY A 10 -18.29 -1.62 -16.02
C GLY A 10 -17.60 -0.35 -16.48
N TYR A 11 -18.06 0.20 -17.61
CA TYR A 11 -17.55 1.49 -18.06
C TYR A 11 -18.61 2.37 -18.69
N ALA A 12 -18.39 3.68 -18.59
CA ALA A 12 -19.07 4.70 -19.37
C ALA A 12 -18.09 5.28 -20.42
N GLU A 13 -18.55 5.45 -21.65
CA GLU A 13 -17.73 5.87 -22.78
C GLU A 13 -18.39 6.96 -23.60
N MET A 14 -17.64 7.95 -24.03
CA MET A 14 -18.03 8.98 -24.97
C MET A 14 -16.94 9.22 -26.03
N GLY A 15 -17.30 9.89 -27.13
CA GLY A 15 -16.40 10.10 -28.26
C GLY A 15 -16.39 8.97 -29.26
N GLU A 16 -15.56 9.09 -30.28
CA GLU A 16 -15.42 8.15 -31.39
C GLU A 16 -13.93 7.97 -31.74
N GLY A 17 -13.59 6.91 -32.44
CA GLY A 17 -12.23 6.60 -32.83
C GLY A 17 -11.73 5.25 -32.32
N GLU A 18 -10.52 4.89 -32.69
CA GLU A 18 -9.88 3.62 -32.30
C GLU A 18 -9.16 3.74 -30.95
N GLU A 19 -8.53 4.89 -30.69
CA GLU A 19 -7.80 5.14 -29.45
C GLU A 19 -8.72 5.43 -28.27
N ILE A 20 -8.29 5.02 -27.07
CA ILE A 20 -9.06 5.15 -25.83
C ILE A 20 -8.21 5.86 -24.77
N VAL A 21 -8.65 7.04 -24.34
CA VAL A 21 -8.20 7.68 -23.10
C VAL A 21 -8.98 7.05 -21.97
N GLY A 22 -8.30 6.30 -21.11
CA GLY A 22 -8.91 5.59 -19.99
C GLY A 22 -8.81 6.35 -18.69
N ILE A 23 -9.87 6.30 -17.90
CA ILE A 23 -9.86 6.67 -16.48
C ILE A 23 -10.38 5.45 -15.73
N ALA A 24 -9.65 4.96 -14.75
CA ALA A 24 -10.04 3.75 -14.03
C ALA A 24 -10.07 4.01 -12.52
N GLY A 25 -11.22 3.87 -11.91
CA GLY A 25 -11.36 3.98 -10.46
C GLY A 25 -12.21 2.87 -9.88
N HIS A 26 -12.29 2.77 -8.55
CA HIS A 26 -12.98 1.69 -7.88
C HIS A 26 -14.18 2.14 -7.03
N LEU A 27 -15.09 1.21 -6.79
CA LEU A 27 -16.31 1.42 -6.02
C LEU A 27 -16.36 0.58 -4.75
N ASP A 28 -15.48 -0.41 -4.62
CA ASP A 28 -15.28 -1.15 -3.37
C ASP A 28 -14.57 -0.29 -2.34
N ILE A 29 -14.60 -0.72 -1.10
CA ILE A 29 -14.06 0.00 0.05
C ILE A 29 -13.46 -1.00 1.03
N VAL A 30 -12.44 -0.58 1.79
CA VAL A 30 -11.99 -1.34 2.95
C VAL A 30 -13.07 -1.40 4.04
N PRO A 31 -13.01 -2.39 4.95
CA PRO A 31 -13.87 -2.44 6.14
C PRO A 31 -13.82 -1.12 6.91
N VAL A 32 -14.99 -0.63 7.34
CA VAL A 32 -15.10 0.69 7.96
C VAL A 32 -14.40 0.82 9.33
N GLY A 33 -14.13 -0.31 10.01
CA GLY A 33 -13.57 -0.26 11.37
C GLY A 33 -14.56 0.28 12.41
N GLY A 34 -14.02 0.79 13.52
CA GLY A 34 -14.78 1.40 14.62
C GLY A 34 -14.53 2.91 14.75
N ASP A 35 -15.15 3.51 15.77
CA ASP A 35 -14.88 4.89 16.24
C ASP A 35 -15.18 6.03 15.24
N TRP A 36 -16.17 5.85 14.35
CA TRP A 36 -16.63 6.90 13.48
C TRP A 36 -17.50 7.91 14.22
N SER A 37 -17.24 9.20 13.98
CA SER A 37 -18.09 10.30 14.50
C SER A 37 -19.36 10.47 13.68
N TYR A 38 -19.38 10.00 12.42
CA TYR A 38 -20.50 10.07 11.48
C TYR A 38 -20.77 8.67 10.92
N ASN A 39 -21.98 8.45 10.36
CA ASN A 39 -22.28 7.19 9.69
C ASN A 39 -21.39 7.01 8.46
N PRO A 40 -20.50 6.00 8.40
CA PRO A 40 -19.58 5.82 7.27
C PRO A 40 -20.25 5.53 5.93
N PHE A 41 -21.50 5.09 5.93
CA PHE A 41 -22.28 4.75 4.72
C PHE A 41 -23.22 5.86 4.24
N GLU A 42 -23.18 7.02 4.89
CA GLU A 42 -23.97 8.20 4.52
C GLU A 42 -23.08 9.42 4.45
N LEU A 43 -23.19 10.19 3.35
CA LEU A 43 -22.43 11.43 3.22
C LEU A 43 -22.89 12.47 4.26
N THR A 44 -21.96 12.87 5.12
CA THR A 44 -22.21 13.93 6.10
C THR A 44 -21.41 15.17 5.74
N ARG A 45 -22.11 16.25 5.32
CA ARG A 45 -21.47 17.53 5.00
C ARG A 45 -21.39 18.44 6.23
N LYS A 46 -20.21 18.99 6.51
CA LYS A 46 -19.94 19.98 7.56
C LYS A 46 -19.10 21.12 6.97
N GLY A 47 -19.78 22.18 6.54
CA GLY A 47 -19.10 23.26 5.82
C GLY A 47 -18.55 22.78 4.48
N ASP A 48 -17.23 22.82 4.33
CA ASP A 48 -16.53 22.33 3.15
C ASP A 48 -16.21 20.83 3.21
N TYR A 49 -16.19 20.23 4.40
CA TYR A 49 -15.90 18.82 4.62
C TYR A 49 -17.08 17.92 4.25
N VAL A 50 -16.81 16.82 3.57
CA VAL A 50 -17.75 15.73 3.30
C VAL A 50 -17.16 14.44 3.87
N TYR A 51 -17.80 13.89 4.90
CA TYR A 51 -17.36 12.67 5.59
C TYR A 51 -18.12 11.45 5.07
N GLY A 52 -17.43 10.33 4.96
CA GLY A 52 -17.97 9.03 4.60
C GLY A 52 -16.90 8.11 4.03
N ARG A 53 -17.03 6.80 4.18
CA ARG A 53 -16.11 5.83 3.61
C ARG A 53 -16.18 5.84 2.08
N GLY A 54 -15.04 6.03 1.41
CA GLY A 54 -14.93 6.15 -0.05
C GLY A 54 -15.10 7.59 -0.55
N THR A 55 -15.09 8.60 0.33
CA THR A 55 -15.16 10.00 -0.12
C THR A 55 -13.88 10.44 -0.81
N THR A 56 -12.73 9.91 -0.39
CA THR A 56 -11.42 10.13 -1.02
C THR A 56 -10.95 8.89 -1.76
N ASP A 57 -11.20 7.70 -1.23
CA ASP A 57 -10.74 6.43 -1.76
C ASP A 57 -11.93 5.48 -2.03
N ASP A 58 -12.40 5.41 -3.28
CA ASP A 58 -12.12 6.14 -4.50
C ASP A 58 -13.44 6.63 -5.15
N LYS A 59 -14.61 6.45 -4.47
CA LYS A 59 -15.93 6.80 -5.04
C LYS A 59 -16.09 8.29 -5.33
N GLY A 60 -15.52 9.17 -4.49
CA GLY A 60 -15.47 10.60 -4.74
C GLY A 60 -14.74 10.93 -6.05
N PRO A 61 -13.46 10.52 -6.18
CA PRO A 61 -12.65 10.73 -7.39
C PRO A 61 -13.25 10.12 -8.67
N VAL A 62 -13.88 8.95 -8.58
CA VAL A 62 -14.67 8.39 -9.70
C VAL A 62 -15.78 9.34 -10.15
N MET A 63 -16.47 9.97 -9.18
CA MET A 63 -17.52 10.96 -9.50
C MET A 63 -16.92 12.25 -10.06
N GLU A 64 -15.78 12.71 -9.56
CA GLU A 64 -15.07 13.87 -10.11
C GLU A 64 -14.69 13.64 -11.57
N ALA A 65 -14.13 12.47 -11.89
CA ALA A 65 -13.82 12.07 -13.26
C ALA A 65 -15.06 12.02 -14.16
N LEU A 66 -16.19 11.50 -13.65
CA LEU A 66 -17.45 11.49 -14.38
C LEU A 66 -17.96 12.91 -14.64
N TYR A 67 -17.85 13.83 -13.68
CA TYR A 67 -18.21 15.22 -13.86
C TYR A 67 -17.29 15.94 -14.82
N ALA A 68 -15.99 15.66 -14.82
CA ALA A 68 -15.03 16.17 -15.80
C ALA A 68 -15.42 15.76 -17.24
N MET A 69 -15.76 14.48 -17.44
CA MET A 69 -16.29 13.99 -18.72
C MET A 69 -17.60 14.71 -19.11
N LYS A 70 -18.49 14.91 -18.16
CA LYS A 70 -19.75 15.63 -18.39
C LYS A 70 -19.50 17.08 -18.82
N LEU A 71 -18.59 17.79 -18.15
CA LEU A 71 -18.24 19.17 -18.50
C LEU A 71 -17.63 19.27 -19.90
N LEU A 72 -16.74 18.33 -20.28
CA LEU A 72 -16.19 18.26 -21.63
C LEU A 72 -17.28 18.07 -22.68
N ARG A 73 -18.19 17.15 -22.45
CA ARG A 73 -19.35 16.94 -23.36
C ARG A 73 -20.20 18.20 -23.49
N ASP A 74 -20.54 18.81 -22.36
CA ASP A 74 -21.45 19.98 -22.31
C ASP A 74 -20.77 21.25 -22.88
N SER A 75 -19.44 21.34 -22.84
CA SER A 75 -18.66 22.41 -23.49
C SER A 75 -18.58 22.30 -25.03
N GLY A 76 -19.01 21.19 -25.60
CA GLY A 76 -18.99 20.96 -27.04
C GLY A 76 -17.59 20.70 -27.62
N VAL A 77 -16.59 20.40 -26.78
CA VAL A 77 -15.27 19.99 -27.25
C VAL A 77 -15.40 18.73 -28.11
N LYS A 78 -14.86 18.80 -29.32
CA LYS A 78 -14.84 17.65 -30.23
C LYS A 78 -13.79 16.64 -29.77
N LEU A 79 -14.23 15.44 -29.43
CA LEU A 79 -13.36 14.33 -29.06
C LEU A 79 -12.87 13.63 -30.34
N ASN A 80 -11.55 13.50 -30.48
CA ASN A 80 -10.88 12.77 -31.56
C ASN A 80 -10.51 11.34 -31.16
N LYS A 81 -10.71 10.99 -29.91
CA LYS A 81 -10.54 9.66 -29.31
C LYS A 81 -11.75 9.35 -28.44
N ARG A 82 -11.93 8.10 -28.06
CA ARG A 82 -12.90 7.71 -27.05
C ARG A 82 -12.36 8.04 -25.64
N VAL A 83 -13.21 8.53 -24.77
CA VAL A 83 -12.90 8.72 -23.34
C VAL A 83 -13.73 7.73 -22.56
N ARG A 84 -13.09 6.87 -21.79
CA ARG A 84 -13.71 5.75 -21.08
C ARG A 84 -13.42 5.85 -19.57
N LEU A 85 -14.47 5.96 -18.78
CA LEU A 85 -14.42 5.82 -17.32
C LEU A 85 -14.76 4.38 -16.95
N ILE A 86 -13.79 3.66 -16.41
CA ILE A 86 -13.91 2.28 -15.95
C ILE A 86 -14.13 2.31 -14.44
N MET A 87 -15.13 1.55 -13.97
CA MET A 87 -15.49 1.44 -12.57
C MET A 87 -15.31 -0.02 -12.15
N GLY A 88 -14.28 -0.27 -11.33
CA GLY A 88 -13.98 -1.58 -10.75
C GLY A 88 -14.63 -1.79 -9.39
N CYS A 89 -14.60 -3.00 -8.89
CA CYS A 89 -15.21 -3.38 -7.61
C CYS A 89 -14.33 -4.36 -6.81
N ASN A 90 -13.00 -4.32 -7.00
CA ASN A 90 -12.08 -5.20 -6.30
C ASN A 90 -10.64 -4.64 -6.35
N GLU A 91 -10.46 -3.35 -6.10
CA GLU A 91 -9.14 -2.74 -5.99
C GLU A 91 -8.45 -3.22 -4.73
N GLU A 92 -9.11 -3.02 -3.61
CA GLU A 92 -8.65 -3.24 -2.24
C GLU A 92 -8.25 -4.69 -1.91
N THR A 93 -8.63 -5.63 -2.77
CA THR A 93 -8.40 -7.06 -2.53
C THR A 93 -7.83 -7.81 -3.75
N GLY A 94 -7.11 -7.11 -4.65
CA GLY A 94 -6.26 -7.73 -5.66
C GLY A 94 -6.67 -7.54 -7.12
N SER A 95 -7.47 -6.53 -7.44
CA SER A 95 -7.71 -6.01 -8.80
C SER A 95 -8.18 -7.03 -9.86
N ARG A 96 -8.85 -8.12 -9.45
CA ARG A 96 -9.37 -9.15 -10.38
C ARG A 96 -10.35 -8.60 -11.41
N CYS A 97 -11.06 -7.53 -11.05
CA CYS A 97 -11.95 -6.83 -11.96
C CYS A 97 -11.19 -6.20 -13.14
N MET A 98 -9.99 -5.66 -12.92
CA MET A 98 -9.15 -5.10 -13.98
C MET A 98 -8.38 -6.18 -14.74
N GLN A 99 -8.04 -7.30 -14.11
CA GLN A 99 -7.53 -8.47 -14.83
C GLN A 99 -8.57 -8.97 -15.84
N HIS A 100 -9.84 -9.08 -15.43
CA HIS A 100 -10.93 -9.44 -16.31
C HIS A 100 -11.15 -8.40 -17.42
N TYR A 101 -11.06 -7.10 -17.10
CA TYR A 101 -11.11 -6.05 -18.13
C TYR A 101 -10.05 -6.27 -19.20
N ASN A 102 -8.81 -6.57 -18.85
CA ASN A 102 -7.72 -6.83 -19.78
C ASN A 102 -7.97 -8.05 -20.68
N GLU A 103 -8.75 -9.03 -20.22
CA GLU A 103 -9.09 -10.24 -20.99
C GLU A 103 -10.19 -10.00 -22.02
N VAL A 104 -11.17 -9.14 -21.71
CA VAL A 104 -12.42 -9.06 -22.49
C VAL A 104 -12.65 -7.71 -23.18
N ALA A 105 -11.87 -6.68 -22.82
CA ALA A 105 -12.05 -5.33 -23.34
C ALA A 105 -10.82 -4.86 -24.13
N GLU A 106 -11.00 -3.73 -24.84
CA GLU A 106 -9.93 -3.10 -25.60
C GLU A 106 -8.89 -2.46 -24.68
N GLU A 107 -7.61 -2.55 -25.06
CA GLU A 107 -6.51 -1.92 -24.36
C GLU A 107 -6.62 -0.39 -24.41
N LEU A 108 -6.25 0.29 -23.34
CA LEU A 108 -6.20 1.74 -23.26
C LEU A 108 -4.97 2.27 -24.00
N SER A 109 -5.13 3.36 -24.74
CA SER A 109 -4.01 4.02 -25.43
C SER A 109 -3.18 4.87 -24.46
N CYS A 110 -3.84 5.55 -23.52
CA CYS A 110 -3.25 6.30 -22.42
C CYS A 110 -4.33 6.57 -21.36
N GLY A 111 -3.96 7.04 -20.18
CA GLY A 111 -4.94 7.40 -19.18
C GLY A 111 -4.40 7.53 -17.75
N PHE A 112 -5.30 7.54 -16.78
CA PHE A 112 -4.95 7.61 -15.37
C PHE A 112 -5.96 6.89 -14.47
N THR A 113 -5.53 6.63 -13.24
CA THR A 113 -6.42 6.26 -12.14
C THR A 113 -6.45 7.40 -11.12
N PRO A 114 -7.63 7.89 -10.69
CA PRO A 114 -7.77 8.98 -9.73
C PRO A 114 -7.71 8.46 -8.30
N ASP A 115 -6.69 7.68 -7.97
CA ASP A 115 -6.58 6.87 -6.76
C ASP A 115 -5.19 7.04 -6.11
N ALA A 116 -4.74 8.28 -5.97
CA ALA A 116 -3.48 8.62 -5.32
C ALA A 116 -3.35 10.15 -5.13
N SER A 117 -2.11 10.64 -5.07
CA SER A 117 -1.83 12.07 -4.86
C SER A 117 -1.56 12.83 -6.15
N PHE A 118 -1.89 14.13 -6.16
CA PHE A 118 -1.31 15.09 -7.10
C PHE A 118 0.16 15.41 -6.72
N PRO A 119 1.01 15.89 -7.68
CA PRO A 119 0.70 16.25 -9.07
C PRO A 119 0.55 15.08 -10.04
N CYS A 120 1.26 13.99 -9.89
CA CYS A 120 1.01 12.70 -10.50
C CYS A 120 2.01 11.65 -10.01
N ILE A 121 1.64 10.39 -10.08
CA ILE A 121 2.46 9.25 -9.67
C ILE A 121 2.94 8.55 -10.92
N HIS A 122 4.20 8.78 -11.30
CA HIS A 122 4.80 8.19 -12.49
C HIS A 122 5.48 6.84 -12.25
N GLY A 123 5.50 6.40 -10.98
CA GLY A 123 6.02 5.09 -10.59
C GLY A 123 5.41 4.58 -9.30
N GLU A 124 5.19 3.29 -9.24
CA GLU A 124 4.71 2.57 -8.07
C GLU A 124 5.68 1.43 -7.77
N LYS A 125 6.21 1.35 -6.54
CA LYS A 125 7.16 0.30 -6.16
C LYS A 125 6.60 -1.09 -6.40
N GLY A 126 7.48 -2.01 -6.80
CA GLY A 126 7.16 -3.43 -6.83
C GLY A 126 6.80 -3.95 -5.45
N HIS A 127 6.12 -5.08 -5.40
CA HIS A 127 5.73 -5.72 -4.15
C HIS A 127 6.25 -7.16 -4.12
N MET A 128 6.77 -7.59 -2.97
CA MET A 128 7.09 -8.99 -2.69
C MET A 128 6.54 -9.37 -1.34
N GLY A 129 5.70 -10.39 -1.31
CA GLY A 129 5.21 -10.99 -0.08
C GLY A 129 6.02 -12.23 0.27
N MET A 130 6.47 -12.32 1.51
CA MET A 130 7.14 -13.50 2.06
C MET A 130 6.46 -13.97 3.33
N THR A 131 6.68 -15.24 3.69
CA THR A 131 6.36 -15.76 5.02
C THR A 131 7.58 -16.49 5.58
N VAL A 132 7.99 -16.10 6.77
CA VAL A 132 9.04 -16.73 7.55
C VAL A 132 8.42 -17.77 8.47
N TYR A 133 8.98 -18.97 8.52
CA TYR A 133 8.49 -20.08 9.37
C TYR A 133 9.58 -20.60 10.28
N SER A 134 9.23 -20.85 11.54
CA SER A 134 10.08 -21.57 12.48
C SER A 134 10.19 -23.05 12.10
N LYS A 135 11.40 -23.64 12.25
CA LYS A 135 11.62 -25.09 12.23
C LYS A 135 11.70 -25.64 13.64
N ASN A 136 12.50 -25.00 14.48
CA ASN A 136 12.65 -25.31 15.89
C ASN A 136 12.55 -24.03 16.69
N THR A 137 11.74 -24.02 17.76
CA THR A 137 11.64 -22.88 18.68
C THR A 137 11.20 -23.36 20.06
N LYS A 138 11.69 -22.69 21.09
CA LYS A 138 11.23 -22.83 22.47
C LYS A 138 10.08 -21.83 22.78
N ILE A 139 9.84 -20.88 21.87
CA ILE A 139 8.70 -19.93 22.04
C ILE A 139 7.42 -20.76 21.98
N ILE A 140 6.61 -20.69 23.03
CA ILE A 140 5.36 -21.46 23.18
C ILE A 140 4.29 -20.89 22.29
N ALA A 141 4.17 -19.57 22.25
CA ALA A 141 3.26 -18.84 21.39
C ALA A 141 3.76 -17.42 21.13
N MET A 142 3.50 -16.91 19.92
CA MET A 142 3.74 -15.51 19.56
C MET A 142 2.66 -15.06 18.58
N ASN A 143 1.96 -13.98 18.89
CA ASN A 143 0.85 -13.48 18.07
C ASN A 143 0.85 -11.97 18.07
N GLY A 144 0.68 -11.36 16.90
CA GLY A 144 0.64 -9.91 16.75
C GLY A 144 0.35 -9.45 15.34
N GLY A 145 0.03 -8.16 15.21
CA GLY A 145 -0.33 -7.53 13.96
C GLY A 145 -1.74 -7.91 13.47
N PHE A 146 -2.31 -7.06 12.62
CA PHE A 146 -3.66 -7.24 12.08
C PHE A 146 -3.68 -7.39 10.56
N VAL A 147 -2.75 -6.72 9.87
CA VAL A 147 -2.65 -6.72 8.39
C VAL A 147 -1.20 -6.88 7.97
N SER A 148 -0.99 -7.50 6.80
CA SER A 148 0.36 -7.79 6.31
C SER A 148 1.12 -6.57 5.82
N ASN A 149 0.42 -5.52 5.38
CA ASN A 149 0.99 -4.30 4.81
C ASN A 149 1.17 -3.14 5.81
N ALA A 150 1.17 -3.45 7.11
CA ALA A 150 1.49 -2.49 8.17
C ALA A 150 2.46 -3.08 9.17
N VAL A 151 3.18 -2.23 9.89
CA VAL A 151 4.09 -2.61 10.98
C VAL A 151 3.31 -3.36 12.07
N CYS A 152 3.84 -4.51 12.53
CA CYS A 152 3.30 -5.25 13.67
C CYS A 152 3.50 -4.42 14.94
N ASP A 153 2.56 -3.54 15.23
CA ASP A 153 2.61 -2.58 16.33
C ASP A 153 2.15 -3.14 17.69
N ASN A 154 1.50 -4.28 17.68
CA ASN A 154 1.11 -5.00 18.89
C ASN A 154 1.53 -6.47 18.79
N CYS A 155 2.23 -6.99 19.79
CA CYS A 155 2.64 -8.38 19.81
C CYS A 155 2.65 -8.95 21.23
N THR A 156 2.22 -10.20 21.36
CA THR A 156 2.32 -11.00 22.57
C THR A 156 3.22 -12.20 22.33
N ALA A 157 4.01 -12.60 23.33
CA ALA A 157 4.80 -13.83 23.28
C ALA A 157 4.73 -14.56 24.63
N VAL A 158 4.80 -15.90 24.56
CA VAL A 158 4.89 -16.78 25.73
C VAL A 158 6.13 -17.66 25.54
N ILE A 159 7.02 -17.66 26.53
CA ILE A 159 8.26 -18.45 26.53
C ILE A 159 8.41 -19.21 27.86
N PRO A 160 9.19 -20.29 27.92
CA PRO A 160 9.54 -20.95 29.17
C PRO A 160 10.27 -19.99 30.13
N ALA A 161 9.94 -20.04 31.41
CA ALA A 161 10.66 -19.30 32.43
C ALA A 161 12.04 -19.92 32.69
N GLU A 162 13.05 -19.06 32.79
CA GLU A 162 14.41 -19.40 33.23
C GLU A 162 14.84 -18.43 34.32
N ASP A 163 15.73 -18.87 35.22
CA ASP A 163 16.17 -18.06 36.36
C ASP A 163 16.73 -16.70 35.94
N GLY A 164 16.10 -15.62 36.43
CA GLY A 164 16.50 -14.23 36.18
C GLY A 164 16.23 -13.73 34.75
N LEU A 165 15.55 -14.52 33.91
CA LEU A 165 15.22 -14.13 32.51
C LEU A 165 14.21 -12.98 32.47
N LYS A 166 13.23 -12.98 33.35
CA LYS A 166 12.22 -11.91 33.45
C LYS A 166 12.87 -10.54 33.69
N GLU A 167 13.73 -10.45 34.70
CA GLU A 167 14.41 -9.20 35.05
C GLU A 167 15.33 -8.71 33.93
N LYS A 168 15.99 -9.62 33.21
CA LYS A 168 16.81 -9.29 32.05
C LYS A 168 15.95 -8.74 30.90
N LEU A 169 14.79 -9.35 30.63
CA LEU A 169 13.85 -8.87 29.62
C LEU A 169 13.27 -7.50 29.96
N GLU A 170 12.85 -7.28 31.20
CA GLU A 170 12.38 -5.96 31.66
C GLU A 170 13.47 -4.90 31.45
N ALA A 171 14.72 -5.20 31.78
CA ALA A 171 15.84 -4.29 31.57
C ALA A 171 16.15 -4.06 30.06
N ALA A 172 16.01 -5.06 29.20
CA ALA A 172 16.18 -4.92 27.75
C ALA A 172 15.08 -4.05 27.16
N PHE A 173 13.81 -4.32 27.43
CA PHE A 173 12.68 -3.56 26.92
C PHE A 173 12.69 -2.09 27.36
N ALA A 174 13.18 -1.79 28.56
CA ALA A 174 13.31 -0.40 29.07
C ALA A 174 14.20 0.49 28.19
N ASN A 175 15.06 -0.09 27.34
CA ASN A 175 15.97 0.62 26.44
C ASN A 175 15.49 0.63 24.99
N THR A 176 14.26 0.16 24.70
CA THR A 176 13.70 0.11 23.35
C THR A 176 12.86 1.35 23.04
N LYS A 177 12.36 1.43 21.80
CA LYS A 177 11.41 2.47 21.35
C LYS A 177 9.94 2.04 21.49
N LEU A 178 9.64 0.95 22.19
CA LEU A 178 8.26 0.54 22.46
C LEU A 178 7.51 1.64 23.24
N GLN A 179 6.23 1.82 22.91
CA GLN A 179 5.37 2.73 23.65
C GLN A 179 5.00 2.16 25.03
N GLU A 180 4.72 0.86 25.05
CA GLU A 180 4.35 0.11 26.26
C GLU A 180 4.89 -1.31 26.18
N TYR A 181 5.26 -1.87 27.30
CA TYR A 181 5.55 -3.30 27.43
C TYR A 181 5.18 -3.81 28.81
N LYS A 182 4.92 -5.11 28.89
CA LYS A 182 4.65 -5.80 30.16
C LYS A 182 5.27 -7.19 30.09
N VAL A 183 5.98 -7.57 31.17
CA VAL A 183 6.57 -8.90 31.33
C VAL A 183 6.06 -9.48 32.64
N THR A 184 5.39 -10.62 32.58
CA THR A 184 4.89 -11.33 33.77
C THR A 184 5.37 -12.76 33.74
N GLU A 185 5.57 -13.33 34.94
CA GLU A 185 5.96 -14.74 35.09
C GLU A 185 4.88 -15.45 35.89
N GLU A 186 4.35 -16.53 35.35
CA GLU A 186 3.31 -17.33 35.95
C GLU A 186 3.41 -18.79 35.49
N ASN A 187 3.26 -19.75 36.38
CA ASN A 187 3.21 -21.19 36.11
C ASN A 187 4.43 -21.74 35.30
N GLY A 188 5.62 -21.15 35.49
CA GLY A 188 6.82 -21.55 34.76
C GLY A 188 6.92 -21.01 33.33
N GLU A 189 6.11 -20.00 32.99
CA GLU A 189 6.11 -19.30 31.72
C GLU A 189 6.30 -17.79 31.92
N ILE A 190 6.96 -17.14 30.97
CA ILE A 190 7.05 -15.68 30.88
C ILE A 190 6.12 -15.24 29.75
N HIS A 191 5.19 -14.34 30.12
CA HIS A 191 4.28 -13.69 29.19
C HIS A 191 4.76 -12.28 28.90
N ILE A 192 4.91 -11.95 27.64
CA ILE A 192 5.38 -10.66 27.11
C ILE A 192 4.24 -10.02 26.33
N GLU A 193 3.92 -8.78 26.65
CA GLU A 193 3.04 -7.91 25.87
C GLU A 193 3.86 -6.70 25.43
N ALA A 194 3.86 -6.36 24.15
CA ALA A 194 4.60 -5.23 23.58
C ALA A 194 3.73 -4.41 22.64
N LYS A 195 3.84 -3.08 22.77
CA LYS A 195 3.16 -2.11 21.91
C LYS A 195 4.17 -1.16 21.31
N GLY A 196 4.27 -1.19 20.01
CA GLY A 196 5.11 -0.32 19.18
C GLY A 196 4.35 0.87 18.63
N VAL A 197 4.71 1.27 17.41
CA VAL A 197 4.11 2.40 16.69
C VAL A 197 3.66 1.90 15.31
N PRO A 198 2.40 2.07 14.92
CA PRO A 198 1.95 1.67 13.59
C PRO A 198 2.58 2.53 12.51
N ALA A 199 2.82 1.93 11.34
CA ALA A 199 3.20 2.61 10.11
C ALA A 199 2.86 1.72 8.91
N HIS A 200 2.70 2.32 7.73
CA HIS A 200 2.50 1.55 6.50
C HIS A 200 3.79 0.82 6.09
N ALA A 201 3.67 -0.35 5.45
CA ALA A 201 4.83 -1.15 5.04
C ALA A 201 5.76 -0.46 4.02
N SER A 202 5.30 0.56 3.32
CA SER A 202 6.14 1.37 2.44
C SER A 202 7.05 2.37 3.17
N THR A 203 6.73 2.67 4.43
CA THR A 203 7.46 3.60 5.30
C THR A 203 7.67 3.01 6.71
N PRO A 204 8.17 1.78 6.84
CA PRO A 204 8.21 1.05 8.11
C PRO A 204 9.11 1.69 9.15
N THR A 205 10.06 2.50 8.74
CA THR A 205 10.97 3.25 9.62
C THR A 205 10.29 4.36 10.43
N LEU A 206 9.06 4.75 10.06
CA LEU A 206 8.23 5.67 10.85
C LEU A 206 7.51 4.95 12.00
N GLY A 207 7.49 3.62 11.98
CA GLY A 207 6.89 2.77 12.99
C GLY A 207 7.91 2.14 13.94
N VAL A 208 7.38 1.37 14.90
CA VAL A 208 8.16 0.50 15.79
C VAL A 208 7.52 -0.88 15.79
N ASN A 209 8.23 -1.86 15.26
CA ASN A 209 7.74 -3.23 15.13
C ASN A 209 7.87 -3.98 16.47
N ALA A 210 6.75 -4.20 17.16
CA ALA A 210 6.72 -4.87 18.45
C ALA A 210 7.24 -6.31 18.40
N ALA A 211 6.92 -7.06 17.33
CA ALA A 211 7.41 -8.43 17.16
C ALA A 211 8.94 -8.45 16.95
N GLY A 212 9.46 -7.61 16.07
CA GLY A 212 10.90 -7.49 15.85
C GLY A 212 11.66 -7.12 17.11
N VAL A 213 11.13 -6.19 17.91
CA VAL A 213 11.73 -5.80 19.18
C VAL A 213 11.71 -6.95 20.20
N ILE A 214 10.66 -7.77 20.25
CA ILE A 214 10.64 -8.96 21.12
C ILE A 214 11.76 -9.94 20.69
N PHE A 215 11.89 -10.26 19.40
CA PHE A 215 12.95 -11.15 18.92
C PHE A 215 14.35 -10.61 19.23
N GLU A 216 14.59 -9.31 19.02
CA GLU A 216 15.86 -8.65 19.32
C GLU A 216 16.19 -8.71 20.83
N CYS A 217 15.21 -8.41 21.72
CA CYS A 217 15.40 -8.49 23.17
C CYS A 217 15.66 -9.92 23.64
N LEU A 218 14.97 -10.93 23.08
CA LEU A 218 15.20 -12.33 23.41
C LEU A 218 16.65 -12.74 23.11
N GLU A 219 17.19 -12.37 21.95
CA GLU A 219 18.59 -12.65 21.62
C GLU A 219 19.56 -11.88 22.54
N GLN A 220 19.30 -10.60 22.78
CA GLN A 220 20.11 -9.73 23.63
C GLN A 220 20.27 -10.29 25.05
N VAL A 221 19.22 -10.88 25.63
CA VAL A 221 19.26 -11.42 26.99
C VAL A 221 19.85 -12.83 27.05
N GLY A 222 20.19 -13.43 25.90
CA GLY A 222 20.78 -14.76 25.76
C GLY A 222 19.76 -15.89 25.84
N PHE A 223 18.50 -15.64 25.44
CA PHE A 223 17.52 -16.72 25.26
C PHE A 223 17.93 -17.57 24.06
N GLU A 224 18.47 -18.79 24.34
CA GLU A 224 19.00 -19.70 23.33
C GLU A 224 17.86 -20.36 22.56
N ASP A 225 17.51 -19.78 21.39
CA ASP A 225 16.45 -20.26 20.50
C ASP A 225 16.87 -20.13 19.04
N ASP A 226 16.69 -21.18 18.27
CA ASP A 226 17.12 -21.25 16.88
C ASP A 226 16.33 -20.32 15.98
N PHE A 227 15.01 -20.22 16.19
CA PHE A 227 14.16 -19.34 15.40
C PHE A 227 14.40 -17.85 15.69
N VAL A 228 14.66 -17.50 16.96
CA VAL A 228 15.05 -16.13 17.34
C VAL A 228 16.31 -15.71 16.56
N LYS A 229 17.33 -16.56 16.50
CA LYS A 229 18.56 -16.29 15.74
C LYS A 229 18.28 -16.17 14.23
N PHE A 230 17.45 -17.07 13.69
CA PHE A 230 17.06 -17.03 12.27
C PHE A 230 16.32 -15.74 11.94
N TYR A 231 15.29 -15.38 12.72
CA TYR A 231 14.52 -14.18 12.49
C TYR A 231 15.41 -12.93 12.52
N ASN A 232 16.24 -12.77 13.55
CA ASN A 232 17.09 -11.59 13.70
C ASN A 232 18.15 -11.49 12.60
N SER A 233 18.72 -12.61 12.14
CA SER A 233 19.71 -12.62 11.06
C SER A 233 19.12 -12.35 9.68
N HIS A 234 17.87 -12.74 9.42
CA HIS A 234 17.25 -12.61 8.10
C HIS A 234 16.32 -11.41 7.99
N ILE A 235 15.57 -11.11 9.03
CA ILE A 235 14.56 -10.05 9.05
C ILE A 235 14.99 -8.89 9.96
N GLY A 236 15.10 -9.15 11.26
CA GLY A 236 15.49 -8.17 12.25
C GLY A 236 14.56 -6.95 12.32
N THR A 237 15.12 -5.82 12.71
CA THR A 237 14.42 -4.52 12.84
C THR A 237 14.90 -3.46 11.84
N SER A 238 15.85 -3.79 10.94
CA SER A 238 16.52 -2.81 10.05
C SER A 238 15.65 -2.31 8.90
N CYS A 239 14.61 -3.02 8.52
CA CYS A 239 13.70 -2.71 7.42
C CYS A 239 14.35 -2.59 6.01
N ASP A 240 15.61 -2.96 5.83
CA ASP A 240 16.40 -2.74 4.61
C ASP A 240 16.63 -3.98 3.73
N GLY A 241 16.16 -5.14 4.20
CA GLY A 241 16.28 -6.42 3.47
C GLY A 241 17.69 -7.01 3.39
N VAL A 242 18.69 -6.48 4.11
CA VAL A 242 20.08 -6.99 4.09
C VAL A 242 20.15 -8.47 4.43
N GLY A 243 19.44 -8.89 5.47
CA GLY A 243 19.48 -10.29 5.96
C GLY A 243 19.06 -11.31 4.91
N VAL A 244 18.08 -11.00 4.09
CA VAL A 244 17.63 -11.83 2.97
C VAL A 244 18.31 -11.49 1.63
N GLY A 245 19.33 -10.62 1.65
CA GLY A 245 20.11 -10.23 0.49
C GLY A 245 19.43 -9.26 -0.47
N LEU A 246 18.35 -8.65 -0.07
CA LEU A 246 17.51 -7.79 -0.93
C LEU A 246 17.85 -6.29 -0.83
N LYS A 247 18.95 -5.91 -0.22
CA LYS A 247 19.31 -4.48 -0.14
C LYS A 247 19.54 -3.89 -1.53
N CYS A 248 18.63 -3.06 -1.96
CA CYS A 248 18.74 -2.32 -3.22
C CYS A 248 18.08 -0.94 -3.13
N GLN A 249 18.51 -0.05 -4.01
CA GLN A 249 17.99 1.30 -4.13
C GLN A 249 18.10 1.78 -5.57
N ASP A 250 17.28 2.77 -5.93
CA ASP A 250 17.39 3.52 -7.17
C ASP A 250 17.32 5.03 -6.92
N ALA A 251 17.16 5.81 -7.99
CA ALA A 251 17.05 7.27 -7.86
C ALA A 251 15.76 7.72 -7.12
N TYR A 252 14.80 6.82 -6.96
CA TYR A 252 13.47 7.09 -6.40
C TYR A 252 13.28 6.52 -4.98
N GLY A 253 14.30 5.84 -4.45
CA GLY A 253 14.31 5.38 -3.06
C GLY A 253 14.84 3.98 -2.85
N GLU A 254 14.83 3.56 -1.60
CA GLU A 254 15.35 2.27 -1.13
C GLU A 254 14.23 1.22 -1.08
N LEU A 255 14.64 -0.07 -1.12
CA LEU A 255 13.77 -1.17 -0.73
C LEU A 255 13.33 -1.00 0.73
N THR A 256 12.08 -1.33 1.03
CA THR A 256 11.60 -1.44 2.41
C THR A 256 11.09 -2.84 2.71
N LEU A 257 11.36 -3.33 3.93
CA LEU A 257 10.93 -4.61 4.45
C LEU A 257 10.17 -4.40 5.76
N CYS A 258 8.99 -4.99 5.87
CA CYS A 258 8.11 -4.85 7.02
C CYS A 258 7.55 -6.21 7.45
N ASN A 259 7.68 -6.57 8.73
CA ASN A 259 6.92 -7.67 9.31
C ASN A 259 5.55 -7.15 9.76
N GLY A 260 4.48 -7.68 9.17
CA GLY A 260 3.10 -7.25 9.45
C GLY A 260 2.38 -8.12 10.47
N ILE A 261 2.35 -9.43 10.27
CA ILE A 261 1.62 -10.36 11.15
C ILE A 261 2.58 -11.41 11.69
N VAL A 262 2.45 -11.73 12.97
CA VAL A 262 3.08 -12.91 13.59
C VAL A 262 1.98 -13.79 14.16
N LYS A 263 2.07 -15.10 13.91
CA LYS A 263 1.07 -16.06 14.35
C LYS A 263 1.69 -17.41 14.70
N THR A 264 1.22 -18.01 15.77
CA THR A 264 1.53 -19.40 16.12
C THR A 264 0.35 -20.29 15.81
N GLU A 265 0.56 -21.29 14.96
CA GLU A 265 -0.41 -22.33 14.64
C GLU A 265 0.27 -23.71 14.68
N ASP A 266 -0.34 -24.66 15.38
CA ASP A 266 0.18 -26.04 15.55
C ASP A 266 1.66 -26.10 15.95
N GLY A 267 2.08 -25.16 16.81
CA GLY A 267 3.47 -25.08 17.31
C GLY A 267 4.47 -24.47 16.32
N VAL A 268 4.04 -24.01 15.16
CA VAL A 268 4.86 -23.30 14.18
C VAL A 268 4.57 -21.81 14.28
N ILE A 269 5.63 -21.00 14.40
CA ILE A 269 5.52 -19.53 14.31
C ILE A 269 5.70 -19.15 12.84
N SER A 270 4.78 -18.32 12.35
CA SER A 270 4.87 -17.71 11.03
C SER A 270 4.87 -16.18 11.12
N CYS A 271 5.69 -15.52 10.29
CA CYS A 271 5.76 -14.06 10.21
C CYS A 271 5.54 -13.64 8.75
N THR A 272 4.52 -12.79 8.49
CA THR A 272 4.32 -12.24 7.14
C THR A 272 5.23 -11.03 6.92
N ILE A 273 5.87 -10.99 5.78
CA ILE A 273 6.80 -9.92 5.41
C ILE A 273 6.30 -9.25 4.12
N ASP A 274 6.07 -7.96 4.18
CA ASP A 274 5.78 -7.10 3.03
C ASP A 274 7.07 -6.36 2.62
N ILE A 275 7.42 -6.45 1.34
CA ILE A 275 8.62 -5.82 0.79
C ILE A 275 8.20 -4.93 -0.37
N ARG A 276 8.66 -3.66 -0.34
CA ARG A 276 8.46 -2.71 -1.43
C ARG A 276 9.76 -2.53 -2.19
N VAL A 277 9.72 -2.89 -3.46
CA VAL A 277 10.88 -2.96 -4.35
C VAL A 277 11.00 -1.68 -5.17
N PRO A 278 12.19 -1.04 -5.26
CA PRO A 278 12.38 0.14 -6.08
C PRO A 278 11.98 -0.08 -7.55
N VAL A 279 11.54 1.00 -8.21
CA VAL A 279 10.83 0.92 -9.51
C VAL A 279 11.68 0.48 -10.70
N THR A 280 13.00 0.46 -10.56
CA THR A 280 13.90 0.04 -11.63
C THR A 280 14.29 -1.45 -11.57
N PHE A 281 13.88 -2.17 -10.52
CA PHE A 281 14.16 -3.61 -10.33
C PHE A 281 12.98 -4.46 -10.77
N LYS A 282 13.27 -5.51 -11.55
CA LYS A 282 12.26 -6.47 -11.99
C LYS A 282 12.21 -7.70 -11.07
N GLU A 283 11.16 -8.49 -11.22
CA GLU A 283 10.99 -9.75 -10.47
C GLU A 283 12.23 -10.65 -10.55
N GLU A 284 12.83 -10.78 -11.75
CA GLU A 284 14.01 -11.64 -12.00
C GLU A 284 15.22 -11.19 -11.18
N ASP A 285 15.44 -9.86 -11.08
CA ASP A 285 16.53 -9.28 -10.30
C ASP A 285 16.36 -9.62 -8.82
N ILE A 286 15.14 -9.45 -8.30
CA ILE A 286 14.81 -9.67 -6.89
C ILE A 286 14.92 -11.15 -6.52
N ARG A 287 14.42 -12.04 -7.36
CA ARG A 287 14.58 -13.50 -7.14
C ARG A 287 16.04 -13.92 -7.08
N SER A 288 16.85 -13.40 -8.00
CA SER A 288 18.28 -13.70 -8.05
C SER A 288 19.03 -13.20 -6.81
N MET A 289 18.67 -12.03 -6.28
CA MET A 289 19.32 -11.44 -5.10
C MET A 289 19.12 -12.25 -3.82
N CYS A 290 17.96 -12.88 -3.63
CA CYS A 290 17.66 -13.67 -2.43
C CYS A 290 17.92 -15.17 -2.60
N GLU A 291 18.41 -15.63 -3.77
CA GLU A 291 18.71 -17.04 -4.03
C GLU A 291 19.72 -17.59 -3.01
N GLY A 292 19.42 -18.76 -2.45
CA GLY A 292 20.25 -19.44 -1.45
C GLY A 292 20.25 -18.81 -0.05
N LYS A 293 19.38 -17.81 0.23
CA LYS A 293 19.29 -17.12 1.52
C LYS A 293 17.93 -17.28 2.22
N LEU A 294 17.10 -18.16 1.71
CA LEU A 294 15.70 -18.27 2.19
C LEU A 294 15.50 -19.41 3.19
N GLU A 295 16.51 -20.23 3.44
CA GLU A 295 16.38 -21.38 4.32
C GLU A 295 17.73 -21.79 4.93
N ASP A 296 17.71 -22.20 6.19
CA ASP A 296 18.78 -22.91 6.88
C ASP A 296 18.20 -23.99 7.80
N GLU A 297 19.01 -24.51 8.75
CA GLU A 297 18.58 -25.53 9.71
C GLU A 297 17.55 -24.99 10.73
N ASN A 298 17.48 -23.67 10.96
CA ASN A 298 16.72 -23.01 12.01
C ASN A 298 15.35 -22.48 11.54
N GLY A 299 15.25 -22.12 10.25
CA GLY A 299 14.03 -21.58 9.70
C GLY A 299 13.97 -21.66 8.18
N ARG A 300 12.85 -21.22 7.61
CA ARG A 300 12.64 -21.09 6.17
C ARG A 300 11.81 -19.88 5.83
N ILE A 301 12.03 -19.34 4.64
CA ILE A 301 11.28 -18.22 4.07
C ILE A 301 10.66 -18.68 2.76
N GLU A 302 9.36 -18.50 2.62
CA GLU A 302 8.63 -18.76 1.38
C GLU A 302 8.27 -17.44 0.71
N ILE A 303 8.49 -17.35 -0.60
CA ILE A 303 8.03 -16.22 -1.42
C ILE A 303 6.60 -16.53 -1.85
N ASN A 304 5.64 -15.75 -1.36
CA ASN A 304 4.22 -15.96 -1.63
C ASN A 304 3.77 -15.27 -2.92
N SER A 305 4.33 -14.08 -3.18
CA SER A 305 3.97 -13.26 -4.34
C SER A 305 5.11 -12.32 -4.71
N ILE A 306 5.22 -12.02 -6.01
CA ILE A 306 6.02 -10.92 -6.51
C ILE A 306 5.18 -10.20 -7.56
N GLY A 307 5.12 -8.85 -7.45
CA GLY A 307 4.51 -7.96 -8.41
C GLY A 307 5.53 -6.98 -8.93
N ASN A 308 5.60 -6.85 -10.25
CA ASN A 308 6.49 -5.88 -10.89
C ASN A 308 6.12 -4.44 -10.50
N PRO A 309 7.09 -3.52 -10.47
CA PRO A 309 6.81 -2.11 -10.33
C PRO A 309 6.14 -1.56 -11.59
N LEU A 310 5.42 -0.44 -11.41
CA LEU A 310 5.04 0.45 -12.49
C LEU A 310 6.08 1.56 -12.60
N PHE A 311 6.52 1.88 -13.80
CA PHE A 311 7.42 3.01 -14.00
C PHE A 311 7.29 3.61 -15.41
N PHE A 312 7.03 4.91 -15.45
CA PHE A 312 7.11 5.74 -16.64
C PHE A 312 8.21 6.78 -16.45
N PRO A 313 9.10 6.99 -17.43
CA PRO A 313 10.06 8.09 -17.38
C PRO A 313 9.35 9.43 -17.15
N ARG A 314 9.95 10.31 -16.36
CA ARG A 314 9.41 11.63 -16.03
C ARG A 314 9.05 12.44 -17.30
N GLU A 315 9.85 12.29 -18.36
CA GLU A 315 9.72 12.99 -19.64
C GLU A 315 8.81 12.27 -20.62
N SER A 316 8.11 11.21 -20.20
CA SER A 316 7.17 10.52 -21.10
C SER A 316 5.96 11.40 -21.42
N PRO A 317 5.41 11.34 -22.63
CA PRO A 317 4.27 12.17 -23.03
C PRO A 317 3.07 12.06 -22.06
N LEU A 318 2.84 10.87 -21.50
CA LEU A 318 1.77 10.64 -20.53
C LEU A 318 1.98 11.45 -19.25
N VAL A 319 3.19 11.38 -18.66
CA VAL A 319 3.53 12.09 -17.42
C VAL A 319 3.49 13.60 -17.66
N GLU A 320 4.07 14.07 -18.76
CA GLU A 320 4.07 15.50 -19.12
C GLU A 320 2.65 16.04 -19.33
N ALA A 321 1.78 15.28 -20.00
CA ALA A 321 0.39 15.69 -20.24
C ALA A 321 -0.41 15.85 -18.94
N LEU A 322 -0.27 14.90 -18.00
CA LEU A 322 -0.96 14.94 -16.72
C LEU A 322 -0.37 16.01 -15.79
N TYR A 323 0.94 16.08 -15.68
CA TYR A 323 1.61 17.13 -14.88
C TYR A 323 1.26 18.53 -15.39
N LYS A 324 1.24 18.72 -16.71
CA LYS A 324 0.81 19.98 -17.31
C LYS A 324 -0.63 20.34 -16.93
N ALA A 325 -1.54 19.39 -16.90
CA ALA A 325 -2.94 19.63 -16.51
C ALA A 325 -3.04 20.12 -15.05
N TYR A 326 -2.26 19.50 -14.16
CA TYR A 326 -2.18 19.93 -12.76
C TYR A 326 -1.65 21.36 -12.65
N VAL A 327 -0.52 21.66 -13.29
CA VAL A 327 0.09 23.00 -13.25
C VAL A 327 -0.79 24.07 -13.89
N ASP A 328 -1.46 23.78 -15.00
CA ASP A 328 -2.32 24.74 -15.70
C ASP A 328 -3.51 25.16 -14.82
N VAL A 329 -4.04 24.28 -13.96
CA VAL A 329 -5.19 24.57 -13.10
C VAL A 329 -4.76 25.16 -11.77
N THR A 330 -3.76 24.58 -11.12
CA THR A 330 -3.35 24.97 -9.75
C THR A 330 -2.33 26.10 -9.71
N GLY A 331 -1.53 26.27 -10.77
CA GLY A 331 -0.36 27.15 -10.78
C GLY A 331 0.83 26.62 -9.99
N ASP A 332 0.74 25.43 -9.42
CA ASP A 332 1.79 24.82 -8.62
C ASP A 332 2.87 24.20 -9.52
N THR A 333 4.06 24.73 -9.46
CA THR A 333 5.26 24.25 -10.17
C THR A 333 6.35 23.75 -9.23
N GLU A 334 6.09 23.76 -7.92
CA GLU A 334 7.07 23.33 -6.91
C GLU A 334 6.96 21.84 -6.61
N ASN A 335 5.75 21.29 -6.68
CA ASN A 335 5.55 19.86 -6.52
C ASN A 335 5.75 19.13 -7.86
N GLU A 336 6.63 18.14 -7.86
CA GLU A 336 7.04 17.38 -9.03
C GLU A 336 6.37 15.99 -9.03
N PRO A 337 6.18 15.35 -10.20
CA PRO A 337 5.77 13.95 -10.29
C PRO A 337 6.63 13.03 -9.44
N MET A 338 6.00 12.06 -8.78
CA MET A 338 6.66 11.27 -7.75
C MET A 338 6.48 9.77 -7.94
N VAL A 339 7.20 8.99 -7.14
CA VAL A 339 7.08 7.55 -7.00
C VAL A 339 6.54 7.23 -5.62
N ILE A 340 5.57 6.32 -5.54
CA ILE A 340 4.98 5.86 -4.27
C ILE A 340 5.30 4.40 -3.95
N GLY A 341 5.18 4.05 -2.69
CA GLY A 341 5.32 2.66 -2.23
C GLY A 341 4.05 1.81 -2.33
N GLY A 342 2.90 2.46 -2.59
CA GLY A 342 1.61 1.82 -2.80
C GLY A 342 1.45 1.23 -4.21
N GLY A 343 0.24 0.79 -4.51
CA GLY A 343 -0.11 0.32 -5.85
C GLY A 343 -1.59 0.55 -6.08
N THR A 344 -1.94 0.86 -7.31
CA THR A 344 -3.29 1.18 -7.77
C THR A 344 -3.66 0.33 -8.99
N TYR A 345 -4.84 0.54 -9.58
CA TYR A 345 -5.20 -0.07 -10.86
C TYR A 345 -4.17 0.17 -11.98
N ALA A 346 -3.31 1.19 -11.85
CA ALA A 346 -2.26 1.46 -12.83
C ALA A 346 -1.26 0.29 -12.96
N LYS A 347 -1.07 -0.53 -11.92
CA LYS A 347 -0.24 -1.75 -12.03
C LYS A 347 -0.91 -2.88 -12.82
N THR A 348 -2.23 -2.90 -12.88
CA THR A 348 -2.97 -3.96 -13.55
C THR A 348 -3.33 -3.57 -14.98
N LEU A 349 -3.69 -2.30 -15.22
CA LEU A 349 -3.98 -1.78 -16.54
C LEU A 349 -2.71 -1.25 -17.21
N LYS A 350 -2.68 -1.30 -18.54
CA LYS A 350 -1.57 -0.76 -19.30
C LYS A 350 -1.79 0.70 -19.67
N ASN A 351 -0.69 1.42 -19.87
CA ASN A 351 -0.65 2.78 -20.39
C ASN A 351 -1.36 3.83 -19.54
N ILE A 352 -1.49 3.58 -18.24
CA ILE A 352 -2.04 4.53 -17.28
C ILE A 352 -1.12 4.69 -16.07
N ILE A 353 -1.24 5.82 -15.37
CA ILE A 353 -0.55 6.11 -14.12
C ILE A 353 -1.55 6.66 -13.10
N ALA A 354 -1.19 6.73 -11.83
CA ALA A 354 -2.07 7.33 -10.82
C ALA A 354 -1.94 8.87 -10.83
N PHE A 355 -3.09 9.56 -10.60
CA PHE A 355 -3.19 11.02 -10.77
C PHE A 355 -4.30 11.61 -9.91
N GLY A 356 -3.96 12.11 -8.73
CA GLY A 356 -4.87 12.73 -7.78
C GLY A 356 -5.91 11.77 -7.15
N PRO A 357 -6.84 12.29 -6.31
CA PRO A 357 -7.03 13.72 -6.02
C PRO A 357 -6.31 14.23 -4.77
N GLU A 358 -5.63 13.39 -4.01
CA GLU A 358 -5.03 13.76 -2.74
C GLU A 358 -4.01 14.90 -2.90
N LYS A 359 -4.04 15.88 -1.98
CA LYS A 359 -3.00 16.91 -1.87
C LYS A 359 -1.88 16.46 -0.94
N LEU A 360 -0.65 16.75 -1.30
CA LEU A 360 0.50 16.40 -0.50
C LEU A 360 0.45 17.01 0.91
N GLY A 361 0.75 16.18 1.90
CA GLY A 361 0.82 16.61 3.31
C GLY A 361 -0.54 16.73 4.01
N VAL A 362 -1.63 16.36 3.35
CA VAL A 362 -2.97 16.30 3.94
C VAL A 362 -3.29 14.86 4.34
N ASP A 363 -3.73 14.65 5.56
CA ASP A 363 -4.22 13.35 6.04
C ASP A 363 -5.74 13.28 5.87
N TYR A 364 -6.21 12.69 4.78
CA TYR A 364 -7.64 12.47 4.49
C TYR A 364 -8.25 11.32 5.29
N ARG A 365 -7.47 10.68 6.18
CA ARG A 365 -7.87 9.51 6.96
C ARG A 365 -8.30 8.32 6.11
N ILE A 366 -7.70 8.17 4.95
CA ILE A 366 -7.93 7.01 4.07
C ILE A 366 -7.69 5.73 4.87
N HIS A 367 -8.58 4.74 4.73
CA HIS A 367 -8.64 3.50 5.50
C HIS A 367 -8.89 3.68 7.02
N GLY A 368 -8.94 4.91 7.51
CA GLY A 368 -9.25 5.25 8.91
C GLY A 368 -10.70 5.63 9.14
N SER A 369 -11.05 5.94 10.39
CA SER A 369 -12.36 6.49 10.76
C SER A 369 -12.44 7.98 10.40
N ASP A 370 -13.64 8.45 10.07
CA ASP A 370 -13.90 9.84 9.66
C ASP A 370 -13.12 10.27 8.40
N GLU A 371 -12.97 9.36 7.43
CA GLU A 371 -12.48 9.67 6.09
C GLU A 371 -13.29 10.82 5.50
N TYR A 372 -12.61 11.77 4.86
CA TYR A 372 -13.25 12.97 4.34
C TYR A 372 -12.56 13.51 3.09
N ILE A 373 -13.28 14.32 2.33
CA ILE A 373 -12.75 15.18 1.27
C ILE A 373 -13.36 16.58 1.40
N LEU A 374 -12.70 17.60 0.85
CA LEU A 374 -13.24 18.96 0.79
C LEU A 374 -13.96 19.19 -0.53
N VAL A 375 -15.15 19.82 -0.48
CA VAL A 375 -15.91 20.15 -1.70
C VAL A 375 -15.10 21.05 -2.64
N SER A 376 -14.36 22.02 -2.08
CA SER A 376 -13.47 22.89 -2.87
C SER A 376 -12.36 22.11 -3.59
N GLU A 377 -11.85 21.04 -2.97
CA GLU A 377 -10.85 20.17 -3.60
C GLU A 377 -11.45 19.28 -4.67
N MET A 378 -12.67 18.76 -4.46
CA MET A 378 -13.42 18.04 -5.49
C MET A 378 -13.69 18.93 -6.72
N GLU A 379 -14.08 20.19 -6.52
CA GLU A 379 -14.30 21.15 -7.61
C GLU A 379 -12.99 21.41 -8.39
N GLU A 380 -11.88 21.57 -7.70
CA GLU A 380 -10.56 21.74 -8.31
C GLU A 380 -10.13 20.48 -9.07
N ALA A 381 -10.28 19.27 -8.48
CA ALA A 381 -9.96 18.01 -9.12
C ALA A 381 -10.76 17.75 -10.40
N VAL A 382 -12.05 18.10 -10.43
CA VAL A 382 -12.88 18.05 -11.65
C VAL A 382 -12.26 18.87 -12.77
N LEU A 383 -11.73 20.08 -12.49
CA LEU A 383 -11.09 20.95 -13.48
C LEU A 383 -9.75 20.37 -13.93
N ILE A 384 -8.95 19.82 -13.00
CA ILE A 384 -7.67 19.16 -13.32
C ILE A 384 -7.92 17.95 -14.21
N TYR A 385 -8.90 17.10 -13.89
CA TYR A 385 -9.23 15.92 -14.72
C TYR A 385 -9.78 16.31 -16.10
N MET A 386 -10.55 17.39 -16.17
CA MET A 386 -11.02 17.91 -17.44
C MET A 386 -9.84 18.34 -18.35
N GLU A 387 -8.87 19.06 -17.78
CA GLU A 387 -7.67 19.49 -18.51
C GLU A 387 -6.75 18.30 -18.85
N ALA A 388 -6.64 17.33 -17.94
CA ALA A 388 -5.91 16.09 -18.17
C ALA A 388 -6.48 15.31 -19.36
N ILE A 389 -7.80 15.14 -19.43
CA ILE A 389 -8.44 14.48 -20.58
C ILE A 389 -8.11 15.22 -21.89
N LYS A 390 -8.18 16.57 -21.91
CA LYS A 390 -7.83 17.35 -23.10
C LYS A 390 -6.37 17.13 -23.53
N ASN A 391 -5.44 17.15 -22.59
CA ASN A 391 -4.03 16.93 -22.87
C ASN A 391 -3.78 15.52 -23.41
N LEU A 392 -4.45 14.49 -22.84
CA LEU A 392 -4.38 13.11 -23.29
C LEU A 392 -5.03 12.88 -24.67
N LEU A 393 -6.03 13.65 -25.04
CA LEU A 393 -6.59 13.63 -26.40
C LEU A 393 -5.60 14.19 -27.44
N ALA A 394 -4.61 14.96 -27.02
CA ALA A 394 -3.63 15.61 -27.91
C ALA A 394 -2.35 14.79 -28.12
N ILE A 395 -2.06 13.80 -27.30
CA ILE A 395 -0.91 12.88 -27.44
C ILE A 395 -1.34 11.54 -28.09
#